data_a2158ddccba4eb5d5ae8768bb1500606
#
_entry.id   a2158ddccba4eb5d5ae8768bb1500606
#
_cell.length_a   1.000
_cell.length_b   1.000
_cell.length_c   1.000
_cell.angle_alpha   90.00
_cell.angle_beta   90.00
_cell.angle_gamma   90.00
#
_symmetry.space_group_name_H-M   'P 1'
#
loop_
_entity.id
_entity.type
_entity.pdbx_description
1 polymer ?
#
loop_
_entity_poly.entity_id
_entity_poly.type
_entity_poly.pdbx_seq_one_letter_code
_entity_poly.pdbx_strand_id
1 'polypeptide(L)'
;MDAERDPRDRPADAAEAAAEITVRRARTPDVRAIRRLVDTYGGAGPRLLEKATVTLYEDIQEFWVAERAGAVVGCGALHVLWEDLAEIRTVAVDPACRGLGIGHRIVSELIRTAGGLGLRRVFCLTFEVGFFARHGFREIQGTPVAPEVYAELLASYDEGVAEFLDLEHVKPNTLGNTRMLLHLTRDRD
;
A
#
# COMPACT_ATOMS: atom_id res chain seq x y z
N MET A 1 -47.96 -28.88 1.01
CA MET A 1 -48.34 -27.47 0.88
C MET A 1 -47.05 -26.71 0.97
N ASP A 2 -46.30 -26.71 -0.20
CA ASP A 2 -45.00 -26.11 -0.32
C ASP A 2 -45.17 -24.60 -0.48
N ALA A 3 -44.59 -23.86 0.47
CA ALA A 3 -44.53 -22.41 0.40
C ALA A 3 -43.53 -22.01 -0.65
N GLU A 4 -44.02 -21.53 -1.78
CA GLU A 4 -43.28 -20.93 -2.88
C GLU A 4 -42.54 -19.68 -2.34
N ARG A 5 -41.19 -19.73 -2.26
CA ARG A 5 -40.36 -18.60 -1.87
C ARG A 5 -40.40 -17.56 -2.97
N ASP A 6 -40.80 -16.34 -2.65
CA ASP A 6 -40.83 -15.18 -3.54
C ASP A 6 -39.42 -14.93 -4.14
N PRO A 7 -39.26 -14.87 -5.49
CA PRO A 7 -37.99 -14.63 -6.15
C PRO A 7 -37.42 -13.22 -5.89
N ARG A 8 -38.10 -12.34 -5.16
CA ARG A 8 -37.68 -10.99 -4.79
C ARG A 8 -36.83 -10.90 -3.53
N ASP A 9 -36.73 -12.02 -2.78
CA ASP A 9 -35.88 -12.14 -1.58
C ASP A 9 -34.48 -12.71 -1.91
N ARG A 10 -33.82 -12.22 -2.98
CA ARG A 10 -32.39 -12.40 -3.14
C ARG A 10 -31.70 -11.33 -2.30
N PRO A 11 -30.93 -11.75 -1.28
CA PRO A 11 -30.33 -10.81 -0.36
C PRO A 11 -29.37 -9.85 -1.11
N ALA A 12 -29.38 -8.58 -0.68
CA ALA A 12 -28.46 -7.54 -1.14
C ALA A 12 -26.99 -8.00 -1.05
N ASP A 13 -26.68 -8.90 -0.12
CA ASP A 13 -25.40 -9.57 0.07
C ASP A 13 -24.86 -10.31 -1.16
N ALA A 14 -25.72 -10.91 -2.00
CA ALA A 14 -25.26 -11.64 -3.19
C ALA A 14 -24.87 -10.70 -4.35
N ALA A 15 -25.52 -9.54 -4.46
CA ALA A 15 -25.15 -8.51 -5.44
C ALA A 15 -23.87 -7.79 -4.99
N GLU A 16 -23.70 -7.59 -3.70
CA GLU A 16 -22.51 -7.00 -3.11
C GLU A 16 -21.28 -7.95 -3.18
N ALA A 17 -21.50 -9.25 -3.01
CA ALA A 17 -20.48 -10.28 -3.19
C ALA A 17 -19.95 -10.36 -4.63
N ALA A 18 -20.81 -10.09 -5.62
CA ALA A 18 -20.46 -10.11 -7.05
C ALA A 18 -19.97 -8.76 -7.59
N ALA A 19 -19.96 -7.71 -6.77
CA ALA A 19 -19.52 -6.39 -7.24
C ALA A 19 -18.06 -6.41 -7.72
N GLU A 20 -17.83 -5.90 -8.91
CA GLU A 20 -16.51 -5.82 -9.52
C GLU A 20 -15.58 -4.92 -8.68
N ILE A 21 -14.34 -5.39 -8.48
CA ILE A 21 -13.31 -4.61 -7.81
C ILE A 21 -12.52 -3.86 -8.88
N THR A 22 -12.51 -2.54 -8.80
CA THR A 22 -11.69 -1.68 -9.66
C THR A 22 -10.55 -1.05 -8.87
N VAL A 23 -9.36 -0.95 -9.49
CA VAL A 23 -8.21 -0.24 -8.89
C VAL A 23 -7.98 1.02 -9.72
N ARG A 24 -7.91 2.17 -9.04
CA ARG A 24 -7.74 3.48 -9.67
C ARG A 24 -6.88 4.42 -8.83
N ARG A 25 -6.39 5.48 -9.46
CA ARG A 25 -5.75 6.58 -8.73
C ARG A 25 -6.71 7.16 -7.69
N ALA A 26 -6.17 7.45 -6.52
CA ALA A 26 -6.92 8.14 -5.47
C ALA A 26 -7.21 9.59 -5.88
N ARG A 27 -8.27 10.14 -5.29
CA ARG A 27 -8.72 11.53 -5.43
C ARG A 27 -8.89 12.13 -4.04
N THR A 28 -8.92 13.44 -3.94
CA THR A 28 -9.09 14.12 -2.66
C THR A 28 -10.31 13.66 -1.83
N PRO A 29 -11.48 13.33 -2.41
CA PRO A 29 -12.59 12.78 -1.64
C PRO A 29 -12.30 11.41 -1.00
N ASP A 30 -11.32 10.64 -1.51
CA ASP A 30 -10.97 9.31 -0.99
C ASP A 30 -10.17 9.38 0.32
N VAL A 31 -9.59 10.54 0.66
CA VAL A 31 -8.73 10.71 1.85
C VAL A 31 -9.39 10.22 3.13
N ARG A 32 -10.68 10.50 3.31
CA ARG A 32 -11.41 10.05 4.51
C ARG A 32 -11.54 8.51 4.57
N ALA A 33 -11.69 7.86 3.42
CA ALA A 33 -11.74 6.41 3.36
C ALA A 33 -10.34 5.79 3.57
N ILE A 34 -9.30 6.36 2.97
CA ILE A 34 -7.91 5.97 3.20
C ILE A 34 -7.59 6.10 4.69
N ARG A 35 -7.95 7.22 5.33
CA ARG A 35 -7.75 7.42 6.77
C ARG A 35 -8.37 6.30 7.60
N ARG A 36 -9.65 5.96 7.34
CA ARG A 36 -10.33 4.86 8.05
C ARG A 36 -9.61 3.51 7.87
N LEU A 37 -9.15 3.22 6.65
CA LEU A 37 -8.39 1.99 6.38
C LEU A 37 -7.07 1.96 7.16
N VAL A 38 -6.32 3.06 7.19
CA VAL A 38 -5.07 3.19 7.96
C VAL A 38 -5.33 3.02 9.45
N ASP A 39 -6.34 3.70 10.00
CA ASP A 39 -6.70 3.65 11.42
C ASP A 39 -7.10 2.22 11.86
N THR A 40 -7.70 1.43 10.96
CA THR A 40 -8.05 0.03 11.24
C THR A 40 -6.81 -0.81 11.60
N TYR A 41 -5.64 -0.44 11.11
CA TYR A 41 -4.38 -1.14 11.36
C TYR A 41 -3.46 -0.43 12.36
N GLY A 42 -3.80 0.78 12.81
CA GLY A 42 -3.01 1.57 13.76
C GLY A 42 -3.25 1.26 15.25
N GLY A 43 -4.28 0.47 15.60
CA GLY A 43 -4.82 0.42 16.97
C GLY A 43 -4.22 -0.59 17.95
N ALA A 44 -3.45 -1.60 17.53
CA ALA A 44 -3.03 -2.69 18.43
C ALA A 44 -1.60 -3.19 18.21
N GLY A 45 -0.74 -2.41 17.55
CA GLY A 45 0.67 -2.76 17.32
C GLY A 45 1.28 -1.95 16.19
N PRO A 46 2.59 -1.93 16.06
CA PRO A 46 3.30 -1.13 15.08
C PRO A 46 3.18 -1.76 13.68
N ARG A 47 2.05 -1.55 12.98
CA ARG A 47 1.82 -2.13 11.65
C ARG A 47 1.81 -1.11 10.52
N LEU A 48 1.38 0.12 10.78
CA LEU A 48 1.44 1.24 9.85
C LEU A 48 1.85 2.50 10.59
N LEU A 49 2.67 3.34 9.96
CA LEU A 49 2.94 4.68 10.46
C LEU A 49 1.65 5.49 10.52
N GLU A 50 1.44 6.14 11.66
CA GLU A 50 0.35 7.08 11.81
C GLU A 50 0.65 8.32 10.94
N LYS A 51 -0.25 8.64 10.02
CA LYS A 51 -0.14 9.83 9.19
C LYS A 51 -1.21 10.84 9.58
N ALA A 52 -0.81 12.11 9.70
CA ALA A 52 -1.78 13.19 9.86
C ALA A 52 -2.69 13.28 8.62
N THR A 53 -3.95 13.72 8.80
CA THR A 53 -4.87 13.85 7.67
C THR A 53 -4.36 14.84 6.62
N VAL A 54 -3.67 15.90 7.03
CA VAL A 54 -3.05 16.86 6.11
C VAL A 54 -2.02 16.19 5.22
N THR A 55 -1.18 15.32 5.76
CA THR A 55 -0.18 14.54 5.00
C THR A 55 -0.84 13.64 3.96
N LEU A 56 -1.99 13.02 4.29
CA LEU A 56 -2.74 12.22 3.30
C LEU A 56 -3.27 13.08 2.14
N TYR A 57 -3.61 14.35 2.38
CA TYR A 57 -3.98 15.27 1.30
C TYR A 57 -2.77 15.70 0.47
N GLU A 58 -1.63 15.96 1.09
CA GLU A 58 -0.38 16.34 0.42
C GLU A 58 0.13 15.19 -0.46
N ASP A 59 0.06 13.94 0.04
CA ASP A 59 0.53 12.74 -0.63
C ASP A 59 -0.53 12.06 -1.52
N ILE A 60 -1.72 12.64 -1.72
CA ILE A 60 -2.84 11.93 -2.37
C ILE A 60 -2.48 11.39 -3.76
N GLN A 61 -1.58 12.05 -4.48
CA GLN A 61 -1.14 11.65 -5.81
C GLN A 61 -0.32 10.35 -5.81
N GLU A 62 0.24 9.96 -4.67
CA GLU A 62 0.98 8.70 -4.50
C GLU A 62 0.04 7.49 -4.36
N PHE A 63 -1.22 7.75 -3.99
CA PHE A 63 -2.16 6.70 -3.62
C PHE A 63 -2.91 6.10 -4.80
N TRP A 64 -3.11 4.80 -4.71
CA TRP A 64 -4.07 4.01 -5.45
C TRP A 64 -5.11 3.44 -4.49
N VAL A 65 -6.35 3.35 -4.94
CA VAL A 65 -7.46 2.79 -4.15
C VAL A 65 -8.13 1.67 -4.92
N ALA A 66 -8.59 0.67 -4.18
CA ALA A 66 -9.51 -0.33 -4.69
C ALA A 66 -10.93 0.05 -4.28
N GLU A 67 -11.83 0.07 -5.25
CA GLU A 67 -13.24 0.38 -5.08
C GLU A 67 -14.09 -0.86 -5.36
N ARG A 68 -15.10 -1.09 -4.53
CA ARG A 68 -16.08 -2.15 -4.66
C ARG A 68 -17.45 -1.60 -4.30
N ALA A 69 -18.44 -1.79 -5.16
CA ALA A 69 -19.80 -1.25 -4.96
C ALA A 69 -19.83 0.26 -4.59
N GLY A 70 -18.94 1.08 -5.19
CA GLY A 70 -18.84 2.51 -4.92
C GLY A 70 -18.14 2.88 -3.62
N ALA A 71 -17.65 1.92 -2.83
CA ALA A 71 -16.90 2.15 -1.61
C ALA A 71 -15.41 1.84 -1.79
N VAL A 72 -14.54 2.69 -1.22
CA VAL A 72 -13.10 2.41 -1.14
C VAL A 72 -12.86 1.37 -0.06
N VAL A 73 -12.33 0.19 -0.48
CA VAL A 73 -12.10 -0.99 0.35
C VAL A 73 -10.62 -1.38 0.46
N GLY A 74 -9.75 -0.64 -0.19
CA GLY A 74 -8.30 -0.83 -0.06
C GLY A 74 -7.54 0.38 -0.59
N CYS A 75 -6.30 0.54 -0.12
CA CYS A 75 -5.39 1.59 -0.56
C CYS A 75 -3.93 1.11 -0.52
N GLY A 76 -3.06 1.86 -1.19
CA GLY A 76 -1.61 1.73 -1.13
C GLY A 76 -0.96 2.93 -1.79
N ALA A 77 0.26 3.26 -1.40
CA ALA A 77 1.00 4.40 -1.93
C ALA A 77 2.36 3.98 -2.50
N LEU A 78 2.80 4.71 -3.53
CA LEU A 78 4.14 4.63 -4.11
C LEU A 78 4.83 5.97 -3.89
N HIS A 79 5.81 6.00 -2.99
CA HIS A 79 6.60 7.16 -2.67
C HIS A 79 7.96 7.10 -3.34
N VAL A 80 8.29 8.09 -4.17
CA VAL A 80 9.59 8.14 -4.84
C VAL A 80 10.64 8.63 -3.85
N LEU A 81 11.67 7.81 -3.64
CA LEU A 81 12.79 8.13 -2.73
C LEU A 81 13.97 8.74 -3.50
N TRP A 82 14.27 8.22 -4.69
CA TRP A 82 15.39 8.65 -5.53
C TRP A 82 15.09 8.38 -7.01
N GLU A 83 15.96 8.79 -7.90
CA GLU A 83 15.80 8.67 -9.35
C GLU A 83 15.47 7.26 -9.86
N ASP A 84 15.91 6.24 -9.13
CA ASP A 84 15.73 4.82 -9.50
C ASP A 84 15.02 3.99 -8.42
N LEU A 85 14.61 4.59 -7.30
CA LEU A 85 14.11 3.92 -6.10
C LEU A 85 12.83 4.56 -5.61
N ALA A 86 11.82 3.72 -5.32
CA ALA A 86 10.62 4.11 -4.62
C ALA A 86 10.29 3.14 -3.48
N GLU A 87 9.39 3.55 -2.61
CA GLU A 87 8.83 2.72 -1.55
C GLU A 87 7.34 2.47 -1.80
N ILE A 88 6.91 1.20 -1.68
CA ILE A 88 5.49 0.87 -1.50
C ILE A 88 5.20 0.90 -0.01
N ARG A 89 4.27 1.78 0.36
CA ARG A 89 3.88 2.01 1.76
C ARG A 89 2.37 2.14 1.93
N THR A 90 1.90 2.06 3.16
CA THR A 90 0.49 2.31 3.52
C THR A 90 -0.49 1.37 2.78
N VAL A 91 -0.10 0.11 2.57
CA VAL A 91 -0.99 -0.89 1.96
C VAL A 91 -1.97 -1.40 3.00
N ALA A 92 -3.24 -1.11 2.80
CA ALA A 92 -4.33 -1.51 3.70
C ALA A 92 -5.54 -1.99 2.90
N VAL A 93 -6.21 -3.03 3.41
CA VAL A 93 -7.45 -3.59 2.84
C VAL A 93 -8.46 -3.77 3.95
N ASP A 94 -9.70 -3.39 3.70
CA ASP A 94 -10.80 -3.60 4.64
C ASP A 94 -10.82 -5.07 5.10
N PRO A 95 -10.80 -5.34 6.41
CA PRO A 95 -10.84 -6.71 6.94
C PRO A 95 -12.00 -7.55 6.40
N ALA A 96 -13.16 -6.94 6.14
CA ALA A 96 -14.32 -7.61 5.54
C ALA A 96 -14.11 -8.06 4.09
N CYS A 97 -13.09 -7.49 3.42
CA CYS A 97 -12.73 -7.78 2.02
C CYS A 97 -11.46 -8.63 1.89
N ARG A 98 -10.96 -9.23 2.98
CA ARG A 98 -9.81 -10.12 2.95
C ARG A 98 -10.06 -11.35 2.08
N GLY A 99 -9.02 -11.86 1.43
CA GLY A 99 -9.12 -13.04 0.57
C GLY A 99 -9.60 -12.74 -0.86
N LEU A 100 -10.07 -11.51 -1.17
CA LEU A 100 -10.55 -11.14 -2.51
C LEU A 100 -9.43 -10.69 -3.47
N GLY A 101 -8.16 -10.82 -3.08
CA GLY A 101 -7.02 -10.44 -3.92
C GLY A 101 -6.79 -8.93 -4.07
N ILE A 102 -7.49 -8.09 -3.30
CA ILE A 102 -7.44 -6.62 -3.40
C ILE A 102 -6.02 -6.10 -3.21
N GLY A 103 -5.33 -6.55 -2.14
CA GLY A 103 -3.95 -6.15 -1.87
C GLY A 103 -3.01 -6.48 -3.03
N HIS A 104 -3.16 -7.66 -3.63
CA HIS A 104 -2.36 -8.06 -4.80
C HIS A 104 -2.61 -7.15 -6.01
N ARG A 105 -3.86 -6.76 -6.27
CA ARG A 105 -4.19 -5.84 -7.38
C ARG A 105 -3.58 -4.46 -7.15
N ILE A 106 -3.66 -3.92 -5.92
CA ILE A 106 -3.06 -2.64 -5.55
C ILE A 106 -1.55 -2.68 -5.72
N VAL A 107 -0.86 -3.67 -5.14
CA VAL A 107 0.60 -3.78 -5.22
C VAL A 107 1.07 -3.97 -6.65
N SER A 108 0.37 -4.77 -7.47
CA SER A 108 0.68 -4.93 -8.90
C SER A 108 0.58 -3.60 -9.65
N GLU A 109 -0.42 -2.77 -9.34
CA GLU A 109 -0.60 -1.46 -9.95
C GLU A 109 0.47 -0.45 -9.52
N LEU A 110 0.91 -0.51 -8.25
CA LEU A 110 2.02 0.31 -7.75
C LEU A 110 3.34 -0.08 -8.42
N ILE A 111 3.60 -1.38 -8.59
CA ILE A 111 4.79 -1.88 -9.31
C ILE A 111 4.78 -1.43 -10.77
N ARG A 112 3.62 -1.55 -11.46
CA ARG A 112 3.46 -1.07 -12.83
C ARG A 112 3.70 0.44 -12.93
N THR A 113 3.20 1.20 -11.97
CA THR A 113 3.41 2.65 -11.88
C THR A 113 4.88 2.99 -11.69
N ALA A 114 5.60 2.25 -10.83
CA ALA A 114 7.03 2.42 -10.63
C ALA A 114 7.81 2.20 -11.94
N GLY A 115 7.48 1.14 -12.69
CA GLY A 115 8.07 0.90 -14.02
C GLY A 115 7.80 2.04 -15.00
N GLY A 116 6.54 2.54 -15.06
CA GLY A 116 6.15 3.67 -15.91
C GLY A 116 6.84 5.00 -15.55
N LEU A 117 7.27 5.17 -14.29
CA LEU A 117 8.08 6.31 -13.84
C LEU A 117 9.58 6.15 -14.15
N GLY A 118 10.02 5.01 -14.69
CA GLY A 118 11.42 4.74 -14.97
C GLY A 118 12.23 4.23 -13.77
N LEU A 119 11.55 3.91 -12.66
CA LEU A 119 12.20 3.35 -11.47
C LEU A 119 12.70 1.93 -11.73
N ARG A 120 13.76 1.56 -11.05
CA ARG A 120 14.41 0.24 -11.19
C ARG A 120 14.29 -0.62 -9.95
N ARG A 121 14.03 0.00 -8.81
CA ARG A 121 13.98 -0.65 -7.51
C ARG A 121 12.76 -0.17 -6.74
N VAL A 122 12.11 -1.10 -6.07
CA VAL A 122 10.98 -0.80 -5.18
C VAL A 122 11.27 -1.43 -3.82
N PHE A 123 11.24 -0.63 -2.79
CA PHE A 123 11.45 -1.01 -1.40
C PHE A 123 10.11 -1.14 -0.68
N CYS A 124 10.06 -1.94 0.38
CA CYS A 124 9.00 -1.87 1.38
C CYS A 124 9.49 -2.33 2.75
N LEU A 125 8.83 -1.82 3.79
CA LEU A 125 8.88 -2.32 5.16
C LEU A 125 7.59 -3.08 5.45
N THR A 126 7.68 -4.33 5.90
CA THR A 126 6.49 -5.16 6.04
C THR A 126 6.58 -6.20 7.14
N PHE A 127 5.43 -6.53 7.74
CA PHE A 127 5.22 -7.74 8.53
C PHE A 127 4.72 -8.91 7.65
N GLU A 128 4.26 -8.64 6.43
CA GLU A 128 3.63 -9.60 5.53
C GLU A 128 4.62 -10.09 4.47
N VAL A 129 5.76 -10.64 4.92
CA VAL A 129 6.88 -11.09 4.06
C VAL A 129 6.39 -12.01 2.94
N GLY A 130 5.56 -13.01 3.27
CA GLY A 130 5.03 -13.96 2.30
C GLY A 130 4.12 -13.31 1.24
N PHE A 131 3.44 -12.23 1.58
CA PHE A 131 2.62 -11.46 0.65
C PHE A 131 3.49 -10.74 -0.40
N PHE A 132 4.51 -10.00 0.04
CA PHE A 132 5.41 -9.27 -0.86
C PHE A 132 6.34 -10.21 -1.65
N ALA A 133 6.76 -11.34 -1.07
CA ALA A 133 7.55 -12.35 -1.78
C ALA A 133 6.83 -12.87 -3.04
N ARG A 134 5.49 -12.98 -3.03
CA ARG A 134 4.71 -13.35 -4.22
C ARG A 134 4.74 -12.31 -5.34
N HIS A 135 5.14 -11.08 -5.05
CA HIS A 135 5.38 -10.01 -6.02
C HIS A 135 6.86 -9.92 -6.45
N GLY A 136 7.71 -10.85 -6.00
CA GLY A 136 9.13 -10.89 -6.35
C GLY A 136 10.05 -10.09 -5.43
N PHE A 137 9.52 -9.51 -4.35
CA PHE A 137 10.35 -8.87 -3.34
C PHE A 137 11.20 -9.90 -2.60
N ARG A 138 12.43 -9.50 -2.25
CA ARG A 138 13.37 -10.30 -1.47
C ARG A 138 13.81 -9.51 -0.24
N GLU A 139 14.04 -10.22 0.85
CA GLU A 139 14.57 -9.63 2.08
C GLU A 139 15.96 -9.06 1.84
N ILE A 140 16.23 -7.91 2.44
CA ILE A 140 17.53 -7.25 2.43
C ILE A 140 17.93 -6.82 3.83
N GLN A 141 19.21 -6.54 4.01
CA GLN A 141 19.76 -5.90 5.19
C GLN A 141 20.23 -4.48 4.84
N GLY A 142 20.12 -3.57 5.79
CA GLY A 142 20.56 -2.18 5.63
C GLY A 142 19.72 -1.36 4.66
N THR A 143 20.28 -0.23 4.24
CA THR A 143 19.65 0.73 3.35
C THR A 143 20.29 0.64 1.96
N PRO A 144 19.52 0.32 0.91
CA PRO A 144 20.06 -0.03 -0.41
C PRO A 144 20.34 1.22 -1.27
N VAL A 145 21.06 2.21 -0.71
CA VAL A 145 21.48 3.43 -1.42
C VAL A 145 22.95 3.71 -1.16
N ALA A 146 23.58 4.46 -2.09
CA ALA A 146 24.94 4.94 -1.92
C ALA A 146 25.03 5.98 -0.79
N PRO A 147 26.22 6.16 -0.14
CA PRO A 147 26.39 7.09 0.96
C PRO A 147 25.98 8.53 0.64
N GLU A 148 26.21 8.98 -0.59
CA GLU A 148 25.85 10.31 -1.08
C GLU A 148 24.33 10.49 -1.11
N VAL A 149 23.60 9.48 -1.60
CA VAL A 149 22.14 9.47 -1.64
C VAL A 149 21.56 9.41 -0.23
N TYR A 150 22.19 8.62 0.65
CA TYR A 150 21.80 8.56 2.05
C TYR A 150 21.90 9.95 2.72
N ALA A 151 22.98 10.69 2.46
CA ALA A 151 23.18 12.03 2.98
C ALA A 151 22.11 13.03 2.50
N GLU A 152 21.70 12.94 1.23
CA GLU A 152 20.61 13.77 0.68
C GLU A 152 19.26 13.42 1.30
N LEU A 153 18.97 12.13 1.46
CA LEU A 153 17.71 11.67 2.06
C LEU A 153 17.55 12.09 3.52
N LEU A 154 18.64 12.31 4.26
CA LEU A 154 18.59 12.87 5.62
C LEU A 154 17.94 14.27 5.70
N ALA A 155 17.89 15.00 4.60
CA ALA A 155 17.25 16.31 4.51
C ALA A 155 15.71 16.21 4.35
N SER A 156 15.17 14.99 4.13
CA SER A 156 13.72 14.79 4.02
C SER A 156 13.02 14.98 5.36
N TYR A 157 11.85 15.61 5.33
CA TYR A 157 10.94 15.72 6.49
C TYR A 157 9.94 14.56 6.56
N ASP A 158 9.94 13.65 5.59
CA ASP A 158 9.02 12.51 5.54
C ASP A 158 9.44 11.42 6.54
N GLU A 159 8.53 11.03 7.43
CA GLU A 159 8.80 9.99 8.45
C GLU A 159 9.05 8.61 7.83
N GLY A 160 8.45 8.31 6.66
CA GLY A 160 8.72 7.07 5.93
C GLY A 160 10.14 7.04 5.38
N VAL A 161 10.69 8.17 4.96
CA VAL A 161 12.11 8.29 4.59
C VAL A 161 13.01 8.06 5.81
N ALA A 162 12.66 8.60 6.96
CA ALA A 162 13.38 8.33 8.21
C ALA A 162 13.35 6.84 8.59
N GLU A 163 12.22 6.15 8.37
CA GLU A 163 12.08 4.70 8.54
C GLU A 163 12.94 3.91 7.55
N PHE A 164 12.94 4.31 6.27
CA PHE A 164 13.81 3.75 5.25
C PHE A 164 15.29 3.85 5.63
N LEU A 165 15.72 4.99 6.18
CA LEU A 165 17.09 5.24 6.63
C LEU A 165 17.46 4.55 7.95
N ASP A 166 16.50 3.88 8.61
CA ASP A 166 16.68 3.20 9.90
C ASP A 166 17.11 4.15 11.03
N LEU A 167 16.54 5.36 11.08
CA LEU A 167 16.89 6.36 12.07
C LEU A 167 16.31 6.02 13.45
N GLU A 168 17.07 6.30 14.51
CA GLU A 168 16.75 5.94 15.90
C GLU A 168 15.37 6.42 16.37
N HIS A 169 14.94 7.61 15.94
CA HIS A 169 13.69 8.21 16.43
C HIS A 169 12.41 7.52 15.88
N VAL A 170 12.52 6.69 14.85
CA VAL A 170 11.38 5.94 14.27
C VAL A 170 11.41 4.46 14.63
N LYS A 171 12.46 3.95 15.28
CA LYS A 171 12.62 2.53 15.64
C LYS A 171 11.41 1.89 16.35
N PRO A 172 10.69 2.59 17.25
CA PRO A 172 9.50 1.98 17.86
C PRO A 172 8.44 1.55 16.85
N ASN A 173 8.35 2.23 15.71
CA ASN A 173 7.39 1.92 14.65
C ASN A 173 7.89 0.85 13.68
N THR A 174 9.22 0.62 13.64
CA THR A 174 9.87 -0.35 12.73
C THR A 174 10.15 -1.70 13.37
N LEU A 175 9.96 -1.85 14.69
CA LEU A 175 10.25 -3.08 15.41
C LEU A 175 9.50 -4.28 14.82
N GLY A 176 10.28 -5.27 14.34
CA GLY A 176 9.77 -6.51 13.75
C GLY A 176 9.37 -6.41 12.28
N ASN A 177 9.51 -5.25 11.62
CA ASN A 177 9.37 -5.12 10.18
C ASN A 177 10.54 -5.80 9.46
N THR A 178 10.24 -6.41 8.34
CA THR A 178 11.24 -6.92 7.39
C THR A 178 11.43 -5.92 6.26
N ARG A 179 12.69 -5.64 5.94
CA ARG A 179 13.11 -4.80 4.82
C ARG A 179 13.14 -5.64 3.57
N MET A 180 12.41 -5.25 2.53
CA MET A 180 12.36 -6.01 1.28
C MET A 180 12.57 -5.11 0.08
N LEU A 181 13.20 -5.67 -0.97
CA LEU A 181 13.52 -4.97 -2.21
C LEU A 181 13.10 -5.81 -3.42
N LEU A 182 12.49 -5.14 -4.40
CA LEU A 182 12.19 -5.67 -5.72
C LEU A 182 13.06 -4.93 -6.75
N HIS A 183 13.74 -5.68 -7.63
CA HIS A 183 14.38 -5.14 -8.82
C HIS A 183 13.43 -5.28 -10.01
N LEU A 184 13.10 -4.15 -10.63
CA LEU A 184 12.28 -4.14 -11.85
C LEU A 184 13.15 -4.50 -13.05
N THR A 185 12.74 -5.49 -13.82
CA THR A 185 13.34 -5.79 -15.13
C THR A 185 12.90 -4.71 -16.12
N ARG A 186 13.82 -4.24 -16.95
CA ARG A 186 13.40 -3.46 -18.13
C ARG A 186 12.62 -4.41 -19.05
N ASP A 187 11.39 -4.04 -19.39
CA ASP A 187 10.81 -4.58 -20.60
C ASP A 187 11.78 -4.22 -21.74
N ARG A 188 12.26 -5.25 -22.41
CA ARG A 188 13.05 -5.04 -23.65
C ARG A 188 12.04 -4.62 -24.70
N ASP A 189 12.08 -3.33 -25.06
CA ASP A 189 11.48 -2.83 -26.30
C ASP A 189 12.00 -3.60 -27.52
#